data_4cdf8484f24504ac68c34d24d867c5f7
#
_entry.id   4cdf8484f24504ac68c34d24d867c5f7
#
_cell.length_a   1.000
_cell.length_b   1.000
_cell.length_c   1.000
_cell.angle_alpha   90.00
_cell.angle_beta   90.00
_cell.angle_gamma   90.00
#
_symmetry.space_group_name_H-M   'P 1'
#
loop_
_entity.id
_entity.type
_entity.pdbx_description
1 polymer ?
#
loop_
_entity_poly.entity_id
_entity_poly.type
_entity_poly.pdbx_seq_one_letter_code
_entity_poly.pdbx_strand_id
1 'polypeptide(L)'
;MAAAMSAALAAGVLTALAAGVSGTQADSVSAAKPLAAAASSGGVKIAYYDQWSVYGNAFYPKNLDTEGIAGKLDILNYSFENIDPSSHTCFEATKASDSTNESDPNAGDGAGDAFADYQKSFGADISVDGSADKWDQPIVGNFNQLKELKAKYPKLKIIASIGGWTYSKFFSDAAATDASRKKLVSSCIDMFIKGNLPVQGGYGGDGSAAGIFDGFDIDWEYPGSPNGHTGNHYSTADKANYTKLMAEFRTELDAYGAANGGKKMLLTAALPAGQDKIANLETDKLGQYLDYANVMTYDMHGAWDATGPTNHQDPTYVSPDDPSTPVSPGTEKYSTDNAITAWTTGDPAYGIPGGFPADKITMGYPLYYRGWTGVSAGSKHGLYQPATGPAPARGISQVPGTAYYKELTGIVANPSTTFYDAASQSNYFYNGTEFWTGLGDQSIQAKADYAHCHGLGGSMMYSLLDLDPAATLFNKIVSATNGSASGCSAPPTTPPTTPPPTTPPPTTPPPTTPPVTPPPSGTCTSTSWSASEVYTAGKQVSWKGHNWKAKWWTTNEEPGTTGEWGAWQDLGAC
;
A
#
# COMPACT_ATOMS: atom_id res chain seq x y z
N MET A 1 -50.44 44.70 -4.73
CA MET A 1 -49.85 45.86 -4.04
C MET A 1 -48.38 45.55 -3.90
N ALA A 2 -47.48 45.93 -4.87
CA ALA A 2 -46.87 47.27 -5.02
C ALA A 2 -46.09 47.64 -3.74
N ALA A 3 -44.81 47.92 -3.69
CA ALA A 3 -43.82 48.56 -4.56
C ALA A 3 -42.41 48.19 -4.04
N ALA A 4 -41.32 47.90 -4.75
CA ALA A 4 -40.52 48.75 -5.68
C ALA A 4 -39.84 50.00 -5.07
N MET A 5 -38.50 50.05 -5.18
CA MET A 5 -37.61 51.18 -5.51
C MET A 5 -36.19 50.83 -5.15
N SER A 6 -35.25 50.60 -6.07
CA SER A 6 -34.55 51.48 -7.03
C SER A 6 -33.41 52.33 -6.46
N ALA A 7 -32.20 52.06 -6.95
CA ALA A 7 -31.18 52.84 -7.70
C ALA A 7 -30.26 53.72 -6.83
N ALA A 8 -29.03 54.06 -7.18
CA ALA A 8 -28.25 54.21 -8.42
C ALA A 8 -26.74 54.33 -8.10
N LEU A 9 -25.91 53.86 -8.95
CA LEU A 9 -24.84 54.45 -9.79
C LEU A 9 -23.97 55.60 -9.24
N ALA A 10 -22.63 55.39 -9.36
CA ALA A 10 -21.74 56.41 -9.94
C ALA A 10 -20.44 55.73 -10.46
N ALA A 11 -20.18 55.98 -11.72
CA ALA A 11 -18.95 55.61 -12.45
C ALA A 11 -17.90 56.72 -12.35
N GLY A 12 -16.64 56.36 -12.48
CA GLY A 12 -15.54 57.31 -12.66
C GLY A 12 -14.45 56.68 -13.53
N VAL A 13 -14.42 57.08 -14.77
CA VAL A 13 -13.36 56.78 -15.77
C VAL A 13 -12.26 57.84 -15.70
N LEU A 14 -11.02 57.41 -15.73
CA LEU A 14 -9.92 58.27 -16.22
C LEU A 14 -8.85 57.44 -16.92
N THR A 15 -8.67 57.76 -18.19
CA THR A 15 -7.65 57.32 -19.14
C THR A 15 -6.39 58.16 -19.02
N ALA A 16 -5.19 57.56 -19.21
CA ALA A 16 -4.05 58.16 -19.90
C ALA A 16 -2.93 57.13 -20.17
N LEU A 17 -2.72 56.85 -21.32
CA LEU A 17 -1.63 56.96 -22.32
C LEU A 17 -0.27 56.34 -22.01
N ALA A 18 0.16 55.63 -23.06
CA ALA A 18 1.35 54.84 -23.26
C ALA A 18 2.65 55.67 -23.34
N ALA A 19 3.76 55.00 -22.98
CA ALA A 19 5.05 55.13 -23.63
C ALA A 19 5.85 53.83 -23.46
N GLY A 20 6.29 53.25 -24.56
CA GLY A 20 7.10 52.04 -24.57
C GLY A 20 8.59 52.33 -24.38
N VAL A 21 9.28 51.37 -23.76
CA VAL A 21 10.72 51.17 -23.92
C VAL A 21 11.01 49.67 -23.91
N SER A 22 11.70 49.23 -24.96
CA SER A 22 12.28 47.90 -25.09
C SER A 22 13.46 47.73 -24.13
N GLY A 23 13.57 46.57 -23.51
CA GLY A 23 14.74 46.24 -22.68
C GLY A 23 14.75 44.82 -22.17
N THR A 24 15.48 43.96 -22.87
CA THR A 24 16.25 42.79 -22.41
C THR A 24 15.64 41.83 -21.38
N GLN A 25 15.47 40.65 -21.85
CA GLN A 25 15.22 39.40 -21.13
C GLN A 25 16.25 39.17 -20.01
N ALA A 26 15.79 39.07 -18.79
CA ALA A 26 16.55 38.55 -17.66
C ALA A 26 15.89 37.25 -17.21
N ASP A 27 16.69 36.20 -17.23
CA ASP A 27 16.29 34.88 -16.74
C ASP A 27 15.77 34.96 -15.29
N SER A 28 14.49 34.68 -15.10
CA SER A 28 13.92 34.56 -13.76
C SER A 28 14.28 33.19 -13.20
N VAL A 29 15.32 33.14 -12.37
CA VAL A 29 15.54 32.08 -11.41
C VAL A 29 14.30 32.07 -10.51
N SER A 30 13.50 31.01 -10.65
CA SER A 30 12.36 30.78 -9.76
C SER A 30 12.89 30.57 -8.34
N ALA A 31 12.67 31.57 -7.49
CA ALA A 31 12.93 31.44 -6.07
C ALA A 31 12.04 30.34 -5.50
N ALA A 32 12.63 29.32 -4.89
CA ALA A 32 11.94 28.31 -4.15
C ALA A 32 11.01 28.98 -3.12
N LYS A 33 9.72 28.66 -3.21
CA LYS A 33 8.71 29.13 -2.27
C LYS A 33 9.10 28.63 -0.88
N PRO A 34 9.16 29.47 0.15
CA PRO A 34 9.46 29.00 1.51
C PRO A 34 8.42 27.95 1.91
N LEU A 35 8.86 26.83 2.48
CA LEU A 35 7.96 25.88 3.11
C LEU A 35 7.06 26.63 4.09
N ALA A 36 5.76 26.51 3.89
CA ALA A 36 4.78 27.12 4.76
C ALA A 36 4.91 26.59 6.17
N ALA A 37 4.81 27.49 7.13
CA ALA A 37 4.90 27.21 8.54
C ALA A 37 3.87 26.15 9.01
N ALA A 38 4.37 25.29 9.89
CA ALA A 38 3.66 24.50 10.89
C ALA A 38 2.18 24.21 10.60
N ALA A 39 1.91 23.00 10.12
CA ALA A 39 0.58 22.40 10.22
C ALA A 39 0.15 22.38 11.70
N SER A 40 -1.12 22.66 11.93
CA SER A 40 -1.77 22.57 13.23
C SER A 40 -1.51 21.21 13.89
N SER A 41 -1.33 21.21 15.19
CA SER A 41 -1.17 20.05 16.06
C SER A 41 -2.13 18.90 15.70
N GLY A 42 -1.58 17.75 15.25
CA GLY A 42 -2.26 16.49 15.07
C GLY A 42 -2.70 16.22 13.62
N GLY A 43 -1.91 15.41 12.89
CA GLY A 43 -2.30 14.85 11.60
C GLY A 43 -3.52 13.94 11.72
N VAL A 44 -4.17 13.61 10.57
CA VAL A 44 -5.28 12.66 10.51
C VAL A 44 -4.80 11.26 10.94
N LYS A 45 -5.64 10.53 11.68
CA LYS A 45 -5.42 9.14 12.08
C LYS A 45 -6.43 8.25 11.39
N ILE A 46 -5.94 7.41 10.48
CA ILE A 46 -6.71 6.44 9.71
C ILE A 46 -6.29 5.04 10.16
N ALA A 47 -7.25 4.12 10.32
CA ALA A 47 -6.92 2.73 10.60
C ALA A 47 -7.91 1.79 9.91
N TYR A 48 -7.44 0.58 9.59
CA TYR A 48 -8.24 -0.47 8.98
C TYR A 48 -8.79 -1.43 10.03
N TYR A 49 -10.07 -1.77 9.87
CA TYR A 49 -10.78 -2.79 10.62
C TYR A 49 -11.19 -3.91 9.69
N ASP A 50 -10.67 -5.11 9.93
CA ASP A 50 -10.90 -6.26 9.09
C ASP A 50 -12.27 -6.89 9.39
N GLN A 51 -13.11 -7.06 8.36
CA GLN A 51 -14.48 -7.59 8.48
C GLN A 51 -14.51 -8.98 9.15
N TRP A 52 -13.48 -9.82 8.90
CA TRP A 52 -13.33 -11.17 9.45
C TRP A 52 -12.82 -11.24 10.91
N SER A 53 -12.52 -10.10 11.53
CA SER A 53 -12.05 -10.01 12.92
C SER A 53 -12.99 -10.63 13.94
N VAL A 54 -14.28 -10.75 13.61
CA VAL A 54 -15.36 -11.24 14.46
C VAL A 54 -15.41 -12.77 14.62
N TYR A 55 -14.58 -13.50 13.87
CA TYR A 55 -14.54 -14.96 13.96
C TYR A 55 -13.58 -15.45 15.06
N GLY A 56 -12.63 -16.32 14.75
CA GLY A 56 -11.70 -16.91 15.71
C GLY A 56 -10.88 -15.93 16.53
N ASN A 57 -10.71 -14.69 16.03
CA ASN A 57 -10.00 -13.62 16.73
C ASN A 57 -10.86 -12.91 17.80
N ALA A 58 -12.18 -12.99 17.70
CA ALA A 58 -13.14 -12.34 18.60
C ALA A 58 -12.84 -10.84 18.84
N PHE A 59 -12.35 -10.15 17.82
CA PHE A 59 -12.12 -8.71 17.84
C PHE A 59 -13.32 -8.02 17.18
N TYR A 60 -14.18 -7.46 17.98
CA TYR A 60 -15.47 -6.90 17.59
C TYR A 60 -15.39 -5.36 17.47
N PRO A 61 -16.30 -4.68 16.75
CA PRO A 61 -16.39 -3.22 16.77
C PRO A 61 -16.49 -2.64 18.20
N LYS A 62 -17.03 -3.39 19.17
CA LYS A 62 -17.00 -3.05 20.59
C LYS A 62 -15.59 -2.86 21.14
N ASN A 63 -14.61 -3.62 20.67
CA ASN A 63 -13.23 -3.46 21.13
C ASN A 63 -12.67 -2.07 20.78
N LEU A 64 -13.10 -1.47 19.66
CA LEU A 64 -12.71 -0.11 19.29
C LEU A 64 -13.14 0.92 20.33
N ASP A 65 -14.27 0.67 21.00
CA ASP A 65 -14.76 1.48 22.11
C ASP A 65 -14.04 1.16 23.42
N THR A 66 -14.02 -0.12 23.81
CA THR A 66 -13.52 -0.53 25.13
C THR A 66 -12.01 -0.39 25.28
N GLU A 67 -11.26 -0.48 24.18
CA GLU A 67 -9.80 -0.28 24.12
C GLU A 67 -9.42 1.19 23.87
N GLY A 68 -10.43 2.08 23.77
CA GLY A 68 -10.23 3.53 23.62
C GLY A 68 -9.64 3.94 22.27
N ILE A 69 -9.89 3.16 21.23
CA ILE A 69 -9.43 3.40 19.85
C ILE A 69 -10.33 4.40 19.13
N ALA A 70 -11.65 4.15 19.11
CA ALA A 70 -12.62 4.92 18.34
C ALA A 70 -12.62 6.43 18.65
N GLY A 71 -12.38 6.79 19.91
CA GLY A 71 -12.32 8.20 20.32
C GLY A 71 -11.07 8.96 19.88
N LYS A 72 -10.08 8.26 19.34
CA LYS A 72 -8.78 8.82 18.88
C LYS A 72 -8.59 8.74 17.38
N LEU A 73 -9.44 7.98 16.67
CA LEU A 73 -9.45 7.90 15.21
C LEU A 73 -10.23 9.03 14.58
N ASP A 74 -9.79 9.46 13.41
CA ASP A 74 -10.53 10.36 12.53
C ASP A 74 -11.32 9.57 11.46
N ILE A 75 -10.69 8.52 10.89
CA ILE A 75 -11.29 7.67 9.86
C ILE A 75 -11.04 6.20 10.19
N LEU A 76 -12.10 5.39 10.11
CA LEU A 76 -12.06 3.93 10.15
C LEU A 76 -12.36 3.38 8.75
N ASN A 77 -11.40 2.69 8.15
CA ASN A 77 -11.57 1.96 6.91
C ASN A 77 -12.07 0.56 7.25
N TYR A 78 -13.30 0.25 6.87
CA TYR A 78 -13.88 -1.09 7.01
C TYR A 78 -13.47 -1.93 5.79
N SER A 79 -12.78 -3.02 5.97
CA SER A 79 -12.08 -3.77 4.92
C SER A 79 -12.34 -5.29 4.97
N PHE A 80 -12.57 -5.96 3.84
CA PHE A 80 -12.58 -5.41 2.48
C PHE A 80 -13.85 -5.80 1.76
N GLU A 81 -14.35 -4.90 0.90
CA GLU A 81 -15.42 -5.19 -0.04
C GLU A 81 -14.84 -5.59 -1.40
N ASN A 82 -15.61 -6.31 -2.21
CA ASN A 82 -15.10 -6.92 -3.44
C ASN A 82 -15.88 -6.46 -4.69
N ILE A 83 -15.32 -6.78 -5.85
CA ILE A 83 -15.92 -6.53 -7.18
C ILE A 83 -16.41 -7.86 -7.75
N ASP A 84 -17.68 -7.93 -8.15
CA ASP A 84 -18.28 -9.11 -8.76
C ASP A 84 -17.56 -9.48 -10.07
N PRO A 85 -17.13 -10.75 -10.23
CA PRO A 85 -16.34 -11.17 -11.37
C PRO A 85 -17.05 -11.10 -12.73
N SER A 86 -18.37 -11.07 -12.74
CA SER A 86 -19.19 -11.09 -13.96
C SER A 86 -19.74 -9.73 -14.33
N SER A 87 -20.26 -9.03 -13.32
CA SER A 87 -20.91 -7.74 -13.53
C SER A 87 -19.95 -6.57 -13.38
N HIS A 88 -18.81 -6.74 -12.72
CA HIS A 88 -17.85 -5.70 -12.34
C HIS A 88 -18.53 -4.57 -11.55
N THR A 89 -19.32 -4.96 -10.55
CA THR A 89 -20.02 -4.06 -9.62
C THR A 89 -19.64 -4.39 -8.18
N CYS A 90 -19.84 -3.46 -7.24
CA CYS A 90 -19.88 -3.81 -5.83
C CYS A 90 -21.01 -4.83 -5.59
N PHE A 91 -20.78 -5.80 -4.71
CA PHE A 91 -21.74 -6.86 -4.38
C PHE A 91 -21.49 -7.37 -2.97
N GLU A 92 -22.47 -8.12 -2.46
CA GLU A 92 -22.39 -8.82 -1.18
C GLU A 92 -22.59 -10.32 -1.40
N ALA A 93 -21.78 -11.14 -0.76
CA ALA A 93 -21.84 -12.59 -0.84
C ALA A 93 -21.47 -13.24 0.50
N THR A 94 -21.91 -14.50 0.66
CA THR A 94 -21.54 -15.35 1.82
C THR A 94 -20.48 -16.39 1.46
N LYS A 95 -19.89 -16.30 0.27
CA LYS A 95 -18.82 -17.19 -0.17
C LYS A 95 -17.50 -16.72 0.43
N ALA A 96 -16.89 -17.54 1.27
CA ALA A 96 -15.56 -17.25 1.81
C ALA A 96 -14.49 -17.23 0.70
N SER A 97 -13.50 -16.35 0.86
CA SER A 97 -12.28 -16.40 0.04
C SER A 97 -11.36 -17.52 0.53
N ASP A 98 -10.55 -18.09 -0.37
CA ASP A 98 -9.42 -18.94 -0.01
C ASP A 98 -8.13 -18.13 0.12
N SER A 99 -8.15 -17.17 1.05
CA SER A 99 -7.01 -16.28 1.30
C SER A 99 -5.78 -16.97 1.89
N THR A 100 -5.90 -18.25 2.26
CA THR A 100 -4.76 -19.03 2.79
C THR A 100 -3.88 -19.61 1.68
N ASN A 101 -4.37 -19.63 0.44
CA ASN A 101 -3.63 -20.08 -0.74
C ASN A 101 -3.34 -18.93 -1.70
N GLU A 102 -2.28 -18.20 -1.43
CA GLU A 102 -1.84 -17.07 -2.28
C GLU A 102 -1.44 -17.49 -3.71
N SER A 103 -1.34 -18.78 -3.98
CA SER A 103 -1.07 -19.32 -5.32
C SER A 103 -2.35 -19.61 -6.11
N ASP A 104 -3.53 -19.54 -5.50
CA ASP A 104 -4.79 -19.74 -6.20
C ASP A 104 -5.23 -18.43 -6.90
N PRO A 105 -5.21 -18.38 -8.25
CA PRO A 105 -5.59 -17.18 -8.98
C PRO A 105 -7.07 -16.82 -8.83
N ASN A 106 -7.89 -17.69 -8.24
CA ASN A 106 -9.33 -17.48 -8.06
C ASN A 106 -9.75 -17.36 -6.59
N ALA A 107 -8.79 -17.20 -5.68
CA ALA A 107 -9.03 -17.16 -4.23
C ALA A 107 -10.13 -16.18 -3.81
N GLY A 108 -10.20 -15.01 -4.46
CA GLY A 108 -11.19 -13.96 -4.18
C GLY A 108 -12.42 -13.95 -5.08
N ASP A 109 -12.51 -14.82 -6.09
CA ASP A 109 -13.57 -14.71 -7.12
C ASP A 109 -14.97 -14.94 -6.54
N GLY A 110 -15.80 -13.90 -6.56
CA GLY A 110 -17.16 -13.93 -6.02
C GLY A 110 -17.23 -14.16 -4.52
N ALA A 111 -16.12 -13.95 -3.81
CA ALA A 111 -16.07 -14.01 -2.35
C ALA A 111 -16.52 -12.70 -1.72
N GLY A 112 -17.06 -12.78 -0.51
CA GLY A 112 -17.48 -11.68 0.35
C GLY A 112 -17.89 -12.24 1.70
N ASP A 113 -18.22 -11.38 2.64
CA ASP A 113 -18.59 -11.80 3.98
C ASP A 113 -19.87 -11.11 4.50
N ALA A 114 -20.93 -11.17 3.66
CA ALA A 114 -22.25 -10.68 4.04
C ALA A 114 -22.74 -11.22 5.39
N PHE A 115 -22.22 -12.39 5.82
CA PHE A 115 -22.54 -12.91 7.14
C PHE A 115 -21.95 -12.04 8.26
N ALA A 116 -20.65 -11.73 8.21
CA ALA A 116 -20.03 -10.82 9.17
C ALA A 116 -20.60 -9.40 9.05
N ASP A 117 -20.86 -8.95 7.83
CA ASP A 117 -21.29 -7.59 7.54
C ASP A 117 -22.65 -7.27 8.13
N TYR A 118 -23.69 -8.07 7.83
CA TYR A 118 -25.05 -7.71 8.26
C TYR A 118 -25.96 -8.89 8.66
N GLN A 119 -25.42 -10.11 8.86
CA GLN A 119 -26.25 -11.27 9.20
C GLN A 119 -25.86 -11.93 10.53
N LYS A 120 -24.63 -11.72 11.03
CA LYS A 120 -24.15 -12.26 12.29
C LYS A 120 -24.77 -11.51 13.47
N SER A 121 -25.65 -12.15 14.25
CA SER A 121 -26.24 -11.55 15.45
C SER A 121 -25.21 -11.34 16.56
N PHE A 122 -25.26 -10.20 17.23
CA PHE A 122 -24.41 -9.83 18.36
C PHE A 122 -25.21 -9.91 19.67
N GLY A 123 -24.64 -10.61 20.67
CA GLY A 123 -25.16 -10.59 22.04
C GLY A 123 -24.79 -9.28 22.76
N ALA A 124 -25.46 -8.99 23.85
CA ALA A 124 -25.22 -7.77 24.64
C ALA A 124 -23.76 -7.65 25.15
N ASP A 125 -23.09 -8.78 25.34
CA ASP A 125 -21.71 -8.86 25.79
C ASP A 125 -20.68 -8.39 24.75
N ILE A 126 -21.00 -8.52 23.47
CA ILE A 126 -20.14 -8.14 22.33
C ILE A 126 -20.66 -6.97 21.47
N SER A 127 -21.85 -6.46 21.79
CA SER A 127 -22.45 -5.27 21.13
C SER A 127 -21.86 -3.98 21.69
N VAL A 128 -21.71 -2.96 20.82
CA VAL A 128 -21.17 -1.62 21.16
C VAL A 128 -22.03 -0.90 22.18
N ASP A 129 -23.37 -0.95 22.02
CA ASP A 129 -24.32 -0.28 22.92
C ASP A 129 -24.68 -1.13 24.17
N GLY A 130 -24.21 -2.38 24.22
CA GLY A 130 -24.51 -3.31 25.31
C GLY A 130 -25.89 -3.97 25.22
N SER A 131 -26.59 -3.83 24.10
CA SER A 131 -27.87 -4.49 23.81
C SER A 131 -27.68 -5.64 22.82
N ALA A 132 -28.39 -6.75 23.03
CA ALA A 132 -28.40 -7.82 22.03
C ALA A 132 -29.23 -7.44 20.81
N ASP A 133 -28.75 -7.87 19.64
CA ASP A 133 -29.52 -7.74 18.40
C ASP A 133 -30.89 -8.43 18.51
N LYS A 134 -31.88 -7.88 17.82
CA LYS A 134 -33.25 -8.40 17.76
C LYS A 134 -33.47 -9.06 16.41
N TRP A 135 -34.26 -10.12 16.41
CA TRP A 135 -34.58 -10.92 15.22
C TRP A 135 -35.32 -10.15 14.11
N ASP A 136 -35.99 -9.05 14.44
CA ASP A 136 -36.86 -8.26 13.55
C ASP A 136 -36.20 -6.95 13.08
N GLN A 137 -34.91 -6.73 13.38
CA GLN A 137 -34.20 -5.55 12.85
C GLN A 137 -33.67 -5.82 11.43
N PRO A 138 -33.58 -4.75 10.59
CA PRO A 138 -33.26 -4.92 9.17
C PRO A 138 -31.81 -5.40 8.91
N ILE A 139 -30.88 -5.06 9.77
CA ILE A 139 -29.49 -5.51 9.75
C ILE A 139 -29.01 -5.84 11.15
N VAL A 140 -28.10 -6.79 11.23
CA VAL A 140 -27.27 -7.12 12.40
C VAL A 140 -25.80 -7.03 12.00
N GLY A 141 -24.91 -7.77 12.60
CA GLY A 141 -23.50 -7.86 12.16
C GLY A 141 -22.68 -6.60 12.39
N ASN A 142 -21.53 -6.58 11.74
CA ASN A 142 -20.59 -5.45 11.83
C ASN A 142 -21.25 -4.12 11.45
N PHE A 143 -22.08 -4.09 10.41
CA PHE A 143 -22.72 -2.85 9.94
C PHE A 143 -23.64 -2.25 11.01
N ASN A 144 -24.42 -3.09 11.73
CA ASN A 144 -25.19 -2.59 12.87
C ASN A 144 -24.27 -2.04 13.98
N GLN A 145 -23.20 -2.77 14.30
CA GLN A 145 -22.23 -2.37 15.31
C GLN A 145 -21.49 -1.08 14.93
N LEU A 146 -21.16 -0.88 13.66
CA LEU A 146 -20.58 0.37 13.15
C LEU A 146 -21.58 1.54 13.26
N LYS A 147 -22.86 1.28 13.05
CA LYS A 147 -23.93 2.28 13.25
C LYS A 147 -24.04 2.72 14.72
N GLU A 148 -23.98 1.76 15.65
CA GLU A 148 -23.93 2.03 17.09
C GLU A 148 -22.64 2.79 17.48
N LEU A 149 -21.50 2.41 16.90
CA LEU A 149 -20.22 3.09 17.13
C LEU A 149 -20.26 4.55 16.68
N LYS A 150 -20.84 4.84 15.50
CA LYS A 150 -21.04 6.22 15.03
C LYS A 150 -21.96 7.03 15.93
N ALA A 151 -23.01 6.42 16.46
CA ALA A 151 -23.89 7.09 17.41
C ALA A 151 -23.14 7.52 18.67
N LYS A 152 -22.19 6.68 19.15
CA LYS A 152 -21.35 6.95 20.30
C LYS A 152 -20.21 7.93 19.99
N TYR A 153 -19.65 7.84 18.77
CA TYR A 153 -18.51 8.66 18.29
C TYR A 153 -18.88 9.44 17.01
N PRO A 154 -19.71 10.49 17.09
CA PRO A 154 -20.28 11.16 15.90
C PRO A 154 -19.25 11.91 15.04
N LYS A 155 -18.03 12.09 15.52
CA LYS A 155 -16.90 12.67 14.74
C LYS A 155 -16.16 11.63 13.93
N LEU A 156 -16.21 10.36 14.33
CA LEU A 156 -15.56 9.27 13.61
C LEU A 156 -16.19 9.11 12.23
N LYS A 157 -15.37 9.13 11.19
CA LYS A 157 -15.79 8.80 9.84
C LYS A 157 -15.54 7.31 9.61
N ILE A 158 -16.50 6.63 8.99
CA ILE A 158 -16.37 5.23 8.61
C ILE A 158 -16.54 5.16 7.11
N ILE A 159 -15.59 4.56 6.41
CA ILE A 159 -15.62 4.40 4.96
C ILE A 159 -15.42 2.93 4.58
N ALA A 160 -16.04 2.50 3.49
CA ALA A 160 -15.88 1.14 2.97
C ALA A 160 -14.62 1.06 2.11
N SER A 161 -13.71 0.14 2.42
CA SER A 161 -12.51 -0.13 1.62
C SER A 161 -12.81 -1.25 0.64
N ILE A 162 -12.55 -0.98 -0.65
CA ILE A 162 -12.82 -1.90 -1.75
C ILE A 162 -11.49 -2.39 -2.30
N GLY A 163 -11.31 -3.72 -2.36
CA GLY A 163 -10.12 -4.35 -2.92
C GLY A 163 -9.24 -5.03 -1.88
N GLY A 164 -8.04 -4.51 -1.66
CA GLY A 164 -6.97 -5.19 -0.93
C GLY A 164 -6.32 -6.29 -1.74
N TRP A 165 -5.34 -6.99 -1.16
CA TRP A 165 -4.52 -7.99 -1.84
C TRP A 165 -5.34 -9.04 -2.61
N THR A 166 -6.34 -9.65 -1.96
CA THR A 166 -7.11 -10.77 -2.53
C THR A 166 -8.24 -10.34 -3.46
N TYR A 167 -8.77 -9.11 -3.31
CA TYR A 167 -9.95 -8.64 -4.04
C TYR A 167 -9.66 -7.59 -5.14
N SER A 168 -8.38 -7.41 -5.49
CA SER A 168 -7.98 -6.46 -6.54
C SER A 168 -8.14 -6.96 -7.98
N LYS A 169 -8.52 -8.22 -8.18
CA LYS A 169 -8.46 -8.93 -9.47
C LYS A 169 -9.18 -8.20 -10.61
N PHE A 170 -10.38 -7.68 -10.38
CA PHE A 170 -11.26 -7.16 -11.43
C PHE A 170 -11.27 -5.64 -11.57
N PHE A 171 -10.40 -4.91 -10.87
CA PHE A 171 -10.33 -3.45 -11.03
C PHE A 171 -9.95 -3.03 -12.45
N SER A 172 -9.00 -3.72 -13.10
CA SER A 172 -8.58 -3.37 -14.46
C SER A 172 -9.75 -3.45 -15.44
N ASP A 173 -10.59 -4.49 -15.32
CA ASP A 173 -11.80 -4.65 -16.14
C ASP A 173 -12.85 -3.58 -15.84
N ALA A 174 -13.12 -3.36 -14.55
CA ALA A 174 -14.10 -2.37 -14.08
C ALA A 174 -13.69 -0.93 -14.43
N ALA A 175 -12.38 -0.65 -14.46
CA ALA A 175 -11.85 0.67 -14.80
C ALA A 175 -11.69 0.91 -16.31
N ALA A 176 -11.79 -0.12 -17.16
CA ALA A 176 -11.40 -0.07 -18.56
C ALA A 176 -12.15 0.97 -19.40
N THR A 177 -13.46 1.11 -19.20
CA THR A 177 -14.30 2.02 -19.99
C THR A 177 -15.08 3.00 -19.12
N ASP A 178 -15.55 4.11 -19.69
CA ASP A 178 -16.43 5.05 -19.01
C ASP A 178 -17.70 4.37 -18.48
N ALA A 179 -18.31 3.51 -19.28
CA ALA A 179 -19.51 2.78 -18.89
C ALA A 179 -19.27 1.82 -17.72
N SER A 180 -18.15 1.08 -17.73
CA SER A 180 -17.82 0.15 -16.64
C SER A 180 -17.45 0.88 -15.36
N ARG A 181 -16.71 2.00 -15.42
CA ARG A 181 -16.43 2.84 -14.26
C ARG A 181 -17.71 3.36 -13.60
N LYS A 182 -18.62 3.96 -14.40
CA LYS A 182 -19.93 4.43 -13.90
C LYS A 182 -20.73 3.33 -13.26
N LYS A 183 -20.72 2.14 -13.88
CA LYS A 183 -21.45 0.99 -13.36
C LYS A 183 -20.88 0.53 -12.00
N LEU A 184 -19.55 0.43 -11.87
CA LEU A 184 -18.92 0.11 -10.58
C LEU A 184 -19.27 1.17 -9.53
N VAL A 185 -18.99 2.44 -9.80
CA VAL A 185 -19.14 3.53 -8.82
C VAL A 185 -20.59 3.66 -8.38
N SER A 186 -21.55 3.67 -9.32
CA SER A 186 -22.97 3.79 -8.97
C SER A 186 -23.47 2.61 -8.13
N SER A 187 -23.00 1.38 -8.40
CA SER A 187 -23.36 0.20 -7.60
C SER A 187 -22.82 0.28 -6.17
N CYS A 188 -21.57 0.73 -6.00
CA CYS A 188 -20.98 0.90 -4.67
C CYS A 188 -21.72 1.99 -3.87
N ILE A 189 -22.04 3.13 -4.49
CA ILE A 189 -22.81 4.21 -3.85
C ILE A 189 -24.20 3.71 -3.47
N ASP A 190 -24.85 2.96 -4.34
CA ASP A 190 -26.19 2.42 -4.06
C ASP A 190 -26.15 1.46 -2.87
N MET A 191 -25.21 0.55 -2.84
CA MET A 191 -25.08 -0.46 -1.80
C MET A 191 -24.65 0.13 -0.45
N PHE A 192 -23.54 0.85 -0.40
CA PHE A 192 -22.90 1.23 0.85
C PHE A 192 -23.29 2.65 1.33
N ILE A 193 -23.47 3.62 0.42
CA ILE A 193 -23.80 4.99 0.83
C ILE A 193 -25.30 5.18 1.01
N LYS A 194 -26.11 4.70 0.06
CA LYS A 194 -27.58 4.71 0.20
C LYS A 194 -28.06 3.58 1.11
N GLY A 195 -27.24 2.53 1.29
CA GLY A 195 -27.51 1.41 2.18
C GLY A 195 -28.51 0.40 1.62
N ASN A 196 -28.59 0.25 0.30
CA ASN A 196 -29.48 -0.70 -0.37
C ASN A 196 -28.80 -2.08 -0.45
N LEU A 197 -28.75 -2.78 0.68
CA LEU A 197 -28.17 -4.12 0.75
C LEU A 197 -29.11 -5.17 0.12
N PRO A 198 -28.59 -6.19 -0.54
CA PRO A 198 -29.41 -7.33 -0.99
C PRO A 198 -30.05 -8.03 0.22
N VAL A 199 -31.30 -8.47 0.06
CA VAL A 199 -31.96 -9.25 1.11
C VAL A 199 -31.41 -10.68 1.11
N GLN A 200 -30.64 -11.04 2.14
CA GLN A 200 -30.03 -12.34 2.32
C GLN A 200 -30.13 -12.78 3.78
N GLY A 201 -30.38 -14.06 4.02
CA GLY A 201 -30.49 -14.59 5.37
C GLY A 201 -31.59 -13.96 6.24
N GLY A 202 -32.52 -13.22 5.66
CA GLY A 202 -33.58 -12.49 6.37
C GLY A 202 -33.21 -11.05 6.74
N TYR A 203 -32.03 -10.58 6.36
CA TYR A 203 -31.50 -9.22 6.62
C TYR A 203 -31.23 -8.48 5.32
N GLY A 204 -31.05 -7.16 5.38
CA GLY A 204 -30.83 -6.29 4.24
C GLY A 204 -32.07 -5.50 3.83
N GLY A 205 -32.12 -5.09 2.56
CA GLY A 205 -33.20 -4.28 1.96
C GLY A 205 -32.83 -2.81 1.79
N ASP A 206 -33.70 -2.07 1.11
CA ASP A 206 -33.47 -0.69 0.73
C ASP A 206 -33.25 0.21 1.96
N GLY A 207 -32.15 0.94 1.97
CA GLY A 207 -31.78 1.87 3.03
C GLY A 207 -31.40 1.25 4.37
N SER A 208 -31.32 -0.10 4.47
CA SER A 208 -31.04 -0.78 5.74
C SER A 208 -29.69 -0.39 6.35
N ALA A 209 -28.66 -0.16 5.51
CA ALA A 209 -27.34 0.30 5.91
C ALA A 209 -27.10 1.80 5.74
N ALA A 210 -28.14 2.58 5.47
CA ALA A 210 -27.99 4.02 5.26
C ALA A 210 -27.38 4.73 6.49
N GLY A 211 -26.42 5.65 6.20
CA GLY A 211 -25.80 6.49 7.23
C GLY A 211 -24.62 5.83 7.97
N ILE A 212 -24.23 4.61 7.62
CA ILE A 212 -23.04 3.95 8.17
C ILE A 212 -21.78 4.53 7.53
N PHE A 213 -21.67 4.45 6.21
CA PHE A 213 -20.46 4.86 5.50
C PHE A 213 -20.48 6.33 5.08
N ASP A 214 -19.34 6.99 5.23
CA ASP A 214 -19.10 8.39 4.88
C ASP A 214 -18.30 8.54 3.59
N GLY A 215 -18.04 7.46 2.86
CA GLY A 215 -17.23 7.44 1.64
C GLY A 215 -16.62 6.10 1.35
N PHE A 216 -15.58 6.13 0.50
CA PHE A 216 -14.83 4.95 0.10
C PHE A 216 -13.33 5.13 0.24
N ASP A 217 -12.65 4.01 0.46
CA ASP A 217 -11.24 3.80 0.25
C ASP A 217 -11.07 2.82 -0.91
N ILE A 218 -10.12 3.10 -1.82
CA ILE A 218 -9.87 2.24 -2.98
C ILE A 218 -8.49 1.61 -2.83
N ASP A 219 -8.48 0.32 -2.67
CA ASP A 219 -7.27 -0.48 -2.45
C ASP A 219 -7.04 -1.42 -3.63
N TRP A 220 -6.49 -0.88 -4.73
CA TRP A 220 -6.17 -1.64 -5.94
C TRP A 220 -4.68 -2.01 -5.97
N GLU A 221 -4.40 -3.30 -5.80
CA GLU A 221 -3.03 -3.85 -5.69
C GLU A 221 -2.65 -4.74 -6.88
N TYR A 222 -2.11 -4.24 -7.99
CA TYR A 222 -1.73 -2.83 -8.25
C TYR A 222 -2.08 -2.46 -9.68
N PRO A 223 -2.48 -1.21 -9.99
CA PRO A 223 -2.73 -0.76 -11.35
C PRO A 223 -1.52 -0.98 -12.27
N GLY A 224 -1.73 -1.58 -13.42
CA GLY A 224 -0.71 -1.76 -14.46
C GLY A 224 0.46 -2.67 -14.09
N SER A 225 0.39 -3.40 -12.98
CA SER A 225 1.48 -4.23 -12.45
C SER A 225 1.10 -5.71 -12.42
N PRO A 226 2.00 -6.61 -12.87
CA PRO A 226 1.83 -8.04 -12.66
C PRO A 226 2.14 -8.51 -11.23
N ASN A 227 2.64 -7.62 -10.37
CA ASN A 227 3.14 -7.92 -9.03
C ASN A 227 2.10 -7.69 -7.93
N GLY A 228 0.83 -7.97 -8.21
CA GLY A 228 -0.26 -8.11 -7.24
C GLY A 228 -0.50 -9.58 -6.89
N HIS A 229 -1.66 -9.87 -6.29
CA HIS A 229 -2.09 -11.26 -6.06
C HIS A 229 -2.12 -12.06 -7.37
N THR A 230 -1.75 -13.33 -7.29
CA THR A 230 -1.76 -14.25 -8.44
C THR A 230 -3.13 -14.22 -9.13
N GLY A 231 -3.12 -13.99 -10.45
CA GLY A 231 -4.35 -13.94 -11.26
C GLY A 231 -4.99 -12.55 -11.36
N ASN A 232 -4.48 -11.52 -10.69
CA ASN A 232 -4.98 -10.15 -10.89
C ASN A 232 -4.86 -9.71 -12.34
N HIS A 233 -5.94 -9.13 -12.87
CA HIS A 233 -5.95 -8.54 -14.20
C HIS A 233 -5.24 -7.20 -14.17
N TYR A 234 -4.41 -6.93 -15.17
CA TYR A 234 -3.69 -5.66 -15.30
C TYR A 234 -3.50 -5.28 -16.76
N SER A 235 -3.32 -4.00 -17.01
CA SER A 235 -3.14 -3.42 -18.34
C SER A 235 -2.29 -2.16 -18.27
N THR A 236 -1.53 -1.86 -19.30
CA THR A 236 -0.82 -0.58 -19.43
C THR A 236 -1.76 0.62 -19.44
N ALA A 237 -3.03 0.42 -19.76
CA ALA A 237 -4.05 1.46 -19.70
C ALA A 237 -4.48 1.81 -18.26
N ASP A 238 -4.18 0.97 -17.28
CA ASP A 238 -4.61 1.14 -15.89
C ASP A 238 -4.09 2.43 -15.28
N LYS A 239 -2.90 2.89 -15.67
CA LYS A 239 -2.35 4.19 -15.24
C LYS A 239 -3.36 5.33 -15.44
N ALA A 240 -3.88 5.48 -16.65
CA ALA A 240 -4.87 6.51 -16.94
C ALA A 240 -6.28 6.13 -16.47
N ASN A 241 -6.61 4.84 -16.46
CA ASN A 241 -7.92 4.35 -16.03
C ASN A 241 -8.12 4.49 -14.52
N TYR A 242 -7.08 4.32 -13.73
CA TYR A 242 -7.10 4.57 -12.29
C TYR A 242 -7.49 6.02 -11.98
N THR A 243 -6.83 6.97 -12.63
CA THR A 243 -7.16 8.40 -12.48
C THR A 243 -8.62 8.71 -12.86
N LYS A 244 -9.10 8.10 -13.96
CA LYS A 244 -10.50 8.27 -14.38
C LYS A 244 -11.49 7.61 -13.42
N LEU A 245 -11.12 6.50 -12.79
CA LEU A 245 -11.93 5.84 -11.78
C LEU A 245 -12.06 6.71 -10.53
N MET A 246 -10.94 7.30 -10.05
CA MET A 246 -10.97 8.24 -8.92
C MET A 246 -11.80 9.49 -9.24
N ALA A 247 -11.70 10.00 -10.47
CA ALA A 247 -12.53 11.12 -10.95
C ALA A 247 -14.01 10.78 -10.95
N GLU A 248 -14.40 9.57 -11.38
CA GLU A 248 -15.78 9.12 -11.37
C GLU A 248 -16.33 8.98 -9.95
N PHE A 249 -15.57 8.31 -9.03
CA PHE A 249 -15.95 8.25 -7.61
C PHE A 249 -16.15 9.65 -7.03
N ARG A 250 -15.22 10.58 -7.27
CA ARG A 250 -15.32 11.94 -6.74
C ARG A 250 -16.56 12.65 -7.29
N THR A 251 -16.83 12.54 -8.59
CA THR A 251 -17.97 13.16 -9.25
C THR A 251 -19.30 12.68 -8.65
N GLU A 252 -19.48 11.36 -8.54
CA GLU A 252 -20.73 10.80 -8.03
C GLU A 252 -20.91 11.02 -6.52
N LEU A 253 -19.81 10.96 -5.74
CA LEU A 253 -19.82 11.24 -4.31
C LEU A 253 -20.18 12.71 -4.02
N ASP A 254 -19.65 13.64 -4.81
CA ASP A 254 -19.97 15.07 -4.69
C ASP A 254 -21.43 15.34 -5.08
N ALA A 255 -21.91 14.70 -6.15
CA ALA A 255 -23.31 14.80 -6.56
C ALA A 255 -24.27 14.25 -5.48
N TYR A 256 -23.93 13.09 -4.90
CA TYR A 256 -24.70 12.54 -3.78
C TYR A 256 -24.69 13.47 -2.57
N GLY A 257 -23.52 13.96 -2.19
CA GLY A 257 -23.39 14.89 -1.06
C GLY A 257 -24.20 16.16 -1.24
N ALA A 258 -24.14 16.77 -2.44
CA ALA A 258 -24.92 17.96 -2.78
C ALA A 258 -26.43 17.71 -2.68
N ALA A 259 -26.92 16.55 -3.14
CA ALA A 259 -28.31 16.15 -3.04
C ALA A 259 -28.75 15.81 -1.60
N ASN A 260 -27.81 15.54 -0.69
CA ASN A 260 -28.06 15.13 0.69
C ASN A 260 -27.54 16.16 1.72
N GLY A 261 -27.94 17.41 1.56
CA GLY A 261 -27.71 18.50 2.53
C GLY A 261 -26.28 19.07 2.50
N GLY A 262 -25.52 18.87 1.43
CA GLY A 262 -24.15 19.35 1.28
C GLY A 262 -23.13 18.52 2.08
N LYS A 263 -23.44 17.24 2.39
CA LYS A 263 -22.56 16.35 3.13
C LYS A 263 -21.30 16.06 2.28
N LYS A 264 -20.11 16.35 2.83
CA LYS A 264 -18.86 15.93 2.19
C LYS A 264 -18.68 14.42 2.38
N MET A 265 -18.63 13.68 1.27
CA MET A 265 -18.27 12.27 1.24
C MET A 265 -16.76 12.14 1.02
N LEU A 266 -16.12 11.20 1.72
CA LEU A 266 -14.68 10.98 1.64
C LEU A 266 -14.32 10.02 0.49
N LEU A 267 -13.16 10.26 -0.10
CA LEU A 267 -12.52 9.34 -1.03
C LEU A 267 -11.04 9.25 -0.67
N THR A 268 -10.60 8.08 -0.22
CA THR A 268 -9.20 7.78 0.03
C THR A 268 -8.74 6.62 -0.86
N ALA A 269 -7.45 6.35 -0.87
CA ALA A 269 -6.92 5.18 -1.55
C ALA A 269 -5.69 4.65 -0.82
N ALA A 270 -5.59 3.32 -0.69
CA ALA A 270 -4.34 2.65 -0.35
C ALA A 270 -3.44 2.66 -1.60
N LEU A 271 -2.24 3.17 -1.45
CA LEU A 271 -1.33 3.44 -2.56
C LEU A 271 0.06 2.82 -2.32
N PRO A 272 0.72 2.34 -3.39
CA PRO A 272 2.00 1.64 -3.27
C PRO A 272 3.13 2.55 -2.80
N ALA A 273 4.12 1.93 -2.12
CA ALA A 273 5.39 2.55 -1.76
C ALA A 273 6.54 2.23 -2.74
N GLY A 274 6.44 1.16 -3.52
CA GLY A 274 7.48 0.80 -4.50
C GLY A 274 7.44 1.68 -5.75
N GLN A 275 8.58 2.25 -6.16
CA GLN A 275 8.69 3.13 -7.33
C GLN A 275 8.22 2.44 -8.63
N ASP A 276 8.48 1.15 -8.78
CA ASP A 276 8.02 0.31 -9.89
C ASP A 276 6.49 0.28 -10.03
N LYS A 277 5.77 0.37 -8.91
CA LYS A 277 4.32 0.40 -8.87
C LYS A 277 3.78 1.82 -8.96
N ILE A 278 4.43 2.79 -8.29
CA ILE A 278 4.09 4.22 -8.38
C ILE A 278 4.21 4.73 -9.83
N ALA A 279 5.16 4.21 -10.61
CA ALA A 279 5.32 4.55 -12.03
C ALA A 279 4.07 4.26 -12.88
N ASN A 280 3.20 3.38 -12.41
CA ASN A 280 1.92 3.05 -13.06
C ASN A 280 0.76 3.94 -12.59
N LEU A 281 1.04 5.06 -11.92
CA LEU A 281 0.04 6.01 -11.43
C LEU A 281 0.36 7.43 -11.93
N GLU A 282 -0.67 8.26 -12.08
CA GLU A 282 -0.52 9.67 -12.45
C GLU A 282 -0.49 10.51 -11.17
N THR A 283 0.66 10.52 -10.50
CA THR A 283 0.84 11.13 -9.17
C THR A 283 0.48 12.62 -9.14
N ASP A 284 0.71 13.34 -10.25
CA ASP A 284 0.40 14.74 -10.45
C ASP A 284 -1.11 15.04 -10.57
N LYS A 285 -1.94 14.03 -10.78
CA LYS A 285 -3.38 14.20 -11.01
C LYS A 285 -4.26 13.72 -9.86
N LEU A 286 -3.81 12.71 -9.12
CA LEU A 286 -4.66 12.04 -8.13
C LEU A 286 -5.03 12.93 -6.94
N GLY A 287 -4.16 13.87 -6.56
CA GLY A 287 -4.40 14.79 -5.44
C GLY A 287 -5.62 15.71 -5.58
N GLN A 288 -6.18 15.86 -6.79
CA GLN A 288 -7.41 16.64 -7.00
C GLN A 288 -8.68 15.84 -6.67
N TYR A 289 -8.62 14.52 -6.65
CA TYR A 289 -9.77 13.65 -6.38
C TYR A 289 -9.78 13.06 -4.99
N LEU A 290 -8.61 12.68 -4.48
CA LEU A 290 -8.46 12.04 -3.18
C LEU A 290 -8.45 13.06 -2.04
N ASP A 291 -9.12 12.72 -0.94
CA ASP A 291 -8.99 13.44 0.33
C ASP A 291 -7.68 13.06 1.02
N TYR A 292 -7.35 11.76 1.05
CA TYR A 292 -6.08 11.24 1.55
C TYR A 292 -5.54 10.09 0.68
N ALA A 293 -4.23 10.01 0.61
CA ALA A 293 -3.45 8.91 0.04
C ALA A 293 -2.83 8.11 1.19
N ASN A 294 -3.33 6.90 1.42
CA ASN A 294 -2.83 5.97 2.42
C ASN A 294 -1.63 5.23 1.83
N VAL A 295 -0.42 5.81 1.90
CA VAL A 295 0.76 5.19 1.29
C VAL A 295 1.23 4.04 2.16
N MET A 296 1.22 2.83 1.60
CA MET A 296 1.58 1.58 2.25
C MET A 296 3.10 1.45 2.40
N THR A 297 3.70 2.28 3.25
CA THR A 297 5.14 2.33 3.55
C THR A 297 5.57 1.17 4.44
N TYR A 298 5.20 -0.05 4.04
CA TYR A 298 5.52 -1.32 4.67
C TYR A 298 5.54 -2.43 3.61
N ASP A 299 5.79 -3.67 4.01
CA ASP A 299 5.94 -4.82 3.13
C ASP A 299 7.01 -4.64 2.03
N MET A 300 8.06 -3.88 2.34
CA MET A 300 9.18 -3.67 1.44
C MET A 300 10.10 -4.89 1.37
N HIS A 301 10.20 -5.66 2.46
CA HIS A 301 10.91 -6.92 2.57
C HIS A 301 10.16 -7.89 3.49
N GLY A 302 10.18 -9.18 3.14
CA GLY A 302 9.50 -10.22 3.91
C GLY A 302 9.98 -11.62 3.53
N ALA A 303 9.43 -12.62 4.21
CA ALA A 303 9.85 -14.00 4.04
C ALA A 303 9.29 -14.70 2.79
N TRP A 304 8.73 -13.97 1.83
CA TRP A 304 8.63 -14.40 0.44
C TRP A 304 10.02 -14.62 -0.17
N ASP A 305 11.04 -13.87 0.29
CA ASP A 305 12.45 -14.19 0.11
C ASP A 305 12.88 -15.16 1.23
N ALA A 306 12.42 -16.41 1.16
CA ALA A 306 12.47 -17.37 2.25
C ALA A 306 13.88 -17.62 2.81
N THR A 307 14.91 -17.54 1.96
CA THR A 307 16.32 -17.74 2.34
C THR A 307 17.04 -16.45 2.75
N GLY A 308 16.32 -15.34 2.82
CA GLY A 308 16.87 -14.00 3.09
C GLY A 308 17.57 -13.40 1.85
N PRO A 309 18.40 -12.37 2.03
CA PRO A 309 18.81 -11.82 3.32
C PRO A 309 17.66 -11.19 4.11
N THR A 310 17.68 -11.36 5.44
CA THR A 310 16.77 -10.63 6.33
C THR A 310 16.92 -9.12 6.13
N ASN A 311 15.80 -8.39 6.13
CA ASN A 311 15.81 -6.94 5.89
C ASN A 311 14.64 -6.26 6.60
N HIS A 312 14.57 -4.94 6.54
CA HIS A 312 13.49 -4.15 7.12
C HIS A 312 12.23 -4.17 6.24
N GLN A 313 11.06 -4.42 6.82
CA GLN A 313 9.80 -4.32 6.06
C GLN A 313 9.32 -2.88 5.84
N ASP A 314 9.76 -1.95 6.70
CA ASP A 314 9.25 -0.56 6.73
C ASP A 314 10.37 0.48 7.00
N PRO A 315 11.52 0.42 6.27
CA PRO A 315 12.63 1.33 6.50
C PRO A 315 12.25 2.76 6.16
N THR A 316 12.62 3.71 7.05
CA THR A 316 12.46 5.14 6.75
C THR A 316 13.43 5.55 5.64
N TYR A 317 14.70 5.17 5.74
CA TYR A 317 15.74 5.43 4.75
C TYR A 317 16.42 4.13 4.30
N VAL A 318 17.07 4.18 3.14
CA VAL A 318 17.92 3.08 2.69
C VAL A 318 19.20 3.04 3.52
N SER A 319 19.47 1.90 4.17
CA SER A 319 20.77 1.68 4.83
C SER A 319 21.87 1.47 3.79
N PRO A 320 23.08 2.05 3.97
CA PRO A 320 24.21 1.77 3.08
C PRO A 320 24.63 0.30 3.08
N ASP A 321 24.29 -0.45 4.14
CA ASP A 321 24.60 -1.88 4.28
C ASP A 321 23.48 -2.79 3.76
N ASP A 322 22.38 -2.24 3.27
CA ASP A 322 21.27 -3.02 2.70
C ASP A 322 21.77 -3.81 1.47
N PRO A 323 21.68 -5.15 1.49
CA PRO A 323 22.17 -6.00 0.41
C PRO A 323 21.17 -6.18 -0.74
N SER A 324 19.94 -5.64 -0.61
CA SER A 324 18.89 -5.83 -1.61
C SER A 324 19.28 -5.24 -2.97
N THR A 325 18.76 -5.83 -4.03
CA THR A 325 18.93 -5.32 -5.38
C THR A 325 18.13 -4.04 -5.57
N PRO A 326 18.69 -3.02 -6.23
CA PRO A 326 17.94 -1.83 -6.63
C PRO A 326 16.71 -2.17 -7.46
N VAL A 327 15.67 -1.38 -7.32
CA VAL A 327 14.40 -1.53 -8.05
C VAL A 327 14.58 -1.03 -9.48
N SER A 328 14.37 -1.91 -10.47
CA SER A 328 14.47 -1.54 -11.89
C SER A 328 13.28 -0.61 -12.29
N PRO A 329 13.47 0.36 -13.20
CA PRO A 329 14.67 0.66 -14.00
C PRO A 329 15.71 1.59 -13.31
N GLY A 330 15.43 2.08 -12.11
CA GLY A 330 16.34 2.96 -11.36
C GLY A 330 17.42 2.20 -10.59
N THR A 331 18.11 2.94 -9.72
CA THR A 331 19.17 2.41 -8.85
C THR A 331 18.82 2.46 -7.37
N GLU A 332 17.61 2.89 -7.04
CA GLU A 332 17.13 3.05 -5.69
C GLU A 332 16.54 1.76 -5.14
N LYS A 333 16.59 1.62 -3.83
CA LYS A 333 15.96 0.52 -3.09
C LYS A 333 14.67 1.00 -2.45
N TYR A 334 13.84 0.08 -1.98
CA TYR A 334 12.63 0.45 -1.27
C TYR A 334 12.94 1.13 0.07
N SER A 335 12.30 2.28 0.29
CA SER A 335 12.26 2.97 1.58
C SER A 335 11.06 3.91 1.62
N THR A 336 10.69 4.33 2.81
CA THR A 336 9.65 5.36 2.99
C THR A 336 10.04 6.68 2.31
N ASP A 337 11.30 7.09 2.43
CA ASP A 337 11.80 8.33 1.84
C ASP A 337 11.72 8.33 0.31
N ASN A 338 12.14 7.24 -0.32
CA ASN A 338 12.03 7.08 -1.77
C ASN A 338 10.57 7.07 -2.23
N ALA A 339 9.68 6.40 -1.49
CA ALA A 339 8.25 6.38 -1.78
C ALA A 339 7.64 7.78 -1.71
N ILE A 340 7.84 8.50 -0.61
CA ILE A 340 7.26 9.84 -0.41
C ILE A 340 7.85 10.85 -1.39
N THR A 341 9.15 10.75 -1.68
CA THR A 341 9.80 11.56 -2.72
C THR A 341 9.18 11.30 -4.09
N ALA A 342 8.97 10.02 -4.47
CA ALA A 342 8.33 9.67 -5.72
C ALA A 342 6.91 10.25 -5.84
N TRP A 343 6.12 10.20 -4.78
CA TRP A 343 4.77 10.79 -4.77
C TRP A 343 4.77 12.32 -4.86
N THR A 344 5.66 12.99 -4.13
CA THR A 344 5.62 14.46 -3.95
C THR A 344 6.49 15.20 -4.96
N THR A 345 7.76 14.85 -5.05
CA THR A 345 8.75 15.51 -5.90
C THR A 345 8.87 14.85 -7.27
N GLY A 346 8.60 13.54 -7.32
CA GLY A 346 8.77 12.70 -8.50
C GLY A 346 10.11 11.97 -8.52
N ASP A 347 10.20 11.03 -9.46
CA ASP A 347 11.40 10.25 -9.71
C ASP A 347 11.60 10.06 -11.23
N PRO A 348 12.52 10.85 -11.83
CA PRO A 348 12.77 10.78 -13.27
C PRO A 348 13.27 9.42 -13.77
N ALA A 349 14.01 8.65 -12.93
CA ALA A 349 14.51 7.33 -13.31
C ALA A 349 13.38 6.35 -13.57
N TYR A 350 12.24 6.54 -12.92
CA TYR A 350 11.03 5.71 -13.08
C TYR A 350 9.96 6.41 -13.92
N GLY A 351 10.20 7.63 -14.41
CA GLY A 351 9.22 8.41 -15.14
C GLY A 351 8.02 8.85 -14.29
N ILE A 352 8.25 9.06 -13.00
CA ILE A 352 7.24 9.51 -12.03
C ILE A 352 7.28 11.03 -11.95
N PRO A 353 6.17 11.74 -12.25
CA PRO A 353 6.18 13.22 -12.27
C PRO A 353 6.15 13.84 -10.85
N GLY A 354 5.75 13.10 -9.82
CA GLY A 354 5.48 13.66 -8.50
C GLY A 354 4.23 14.53 -8.48
N GLY A 355 4.20 15.53 -7.63
CA GLY A 355 3.13 16.54 -7.60
C GLY A 355 1.93 16.20 -6.73
N PHE A 356 1.91 15.05 -6.05
CA PHE A 356 0.86 14.78 -5.08
C PHE A 356 1.04 15.66 -3.84
N PRO A 357 -0.04 16.31 -3.31
CA PRO A 357 0.06 17.18 -2.14
C PRO A 357 0.49 16.41 -0.89
N ALA A 358 1.60 16.82 -0.27
CA ALA A 358 2.16 16.14 0.91
C ALA A 358 1.17 16.10 2.09
N ASP A 359 0.41 17.17 2.30
CA ASP A 359 -0.60 17.31 3.35
C ASP A 359 -1.82 16.38 3.19
N LYS A 360 -1.92 15.67 2.06
CA LYS A 360 -2.90 14.61 1.83
C LYS A 360 -2.32 13.21 1.93
N ILE A 361 -1.02 13.06 2.13
CA ILE A 361 -0.38 11.74 2.31
C ILE A 361 -0.45 11.33 3.78
N THR A 362 -0.97 10.14 4.05
CA THR A 362 -0.86 9.48 5.34
C THR A 362 0.20 8.38 5.26
N MET A 363 1.14 8.42 6.21
CA MET A 363 2.21 7.43 6.27
C MET A 363 1.68 6.12 6.83
N GLY A 364 2.05 5.00 6.20
CA GLY A 364 1.68 3.65 6.61
C GLY A 364 2.47 3.15 7.82
N TYR A 365 1.76 2.55 8.77
CA TYR A 365 2.28 1.88 9.95
C TYR A 365 1.74 0.45 10.02
N PRO A 366 2.57 -0.59 9.81
CA PRO A 366 2.12 -1.97 9.95
C PRO A 366 1.99 -2.32 11.44
N LEU A 367 0.85 -2.91 11.83
CA LEU A 367 0.66 -3.40 13.20
C LEU A 367 1.04 -4.88 13.35
N TYR A 368 1.60 -5.45 12.28
CA TYR A 368 2.13 -6.81 12.17
C TYR A 368 3.63 -6.79 11.84
N TYR A 369 4.23 -7.97 11.90
CA TYR A 369 5.67 -8.17 11.70
C TYR A 369 5.93 -9.19 10.62
N ARG A 370 7.02 -9.00 9.86
CA ARG A 370 7.56 -9.99 8.94
C ARG A 370 8.76 -10.68 9.59
N GLY A 371 8.94 -12.00 9.35
CA GLY A 371 9.96 -12.73 10.07
C GLY A 371 10.52 -13.95 9.37
N TRP A 372 11.76 -14.27 9.69
CA TRP A 372 12.52 -15.42 9.21
C TRP A 372 13.02 -16.25 10.38
N THR A 373 13.34 -17.54 10.09
CA THR A 373 13.92 -18.46 11.06
C THR A 373 15.25 -19.02 10.57
N GLY A 374 16.02 -19.64 11.49
CA GLY A 374 17.34 -20.18 11.20
C GLY A 374 18.37 -19.11 10.86
N VAL A 375 18.18 -17.92 11.41
CA VAL A 375 19.03 -16.75 11.16
C VAL A 375 20.19 -16.74 12.15
N SER A 376 21.42 -16.59 11.65
CA SER A 376 22.60 -16.40 12.52
C SER A 376 22.69 -14.96 13.01
N ALA A 377 23.30 -14.75 14.19
CA ALA A 377 23.44 -13.41 14.76
C ALA A 377 24.23 -12.44 13.87
N GLY A 378 25.27 -12.93 13.20
CA GLY A 378 26.20 -12.06 12.50
C GLY A 378 26.73 -10.93 13.40
N SER A 379 27.16 -9.83 12.78
CA SER A 379 27.61 -8.61 13.52
C SER A 379 26.47 -7.66 13.89
N LYS A 380 25.27 -7.88 13.34
CA LYS A 380 24.09 -7.00 13.49
C LYS A 380 22.86 -7.76 13.98
N HIS A 381 23.03 -8.73 14.86
CA HIS A 381 21.93 -9.46 15.50
C HIS A 381 20.87 -9.94 14.49
N GLY A 382 21.31 -10.67 13.46
CA GLY A 382 20.44 -11.26 12.45
C GLY A 382 20.04 -10.34 11.29
N LEU A 383 20.33 -9.04 11.32
CA LEU A 383 20.06 -8.15 10.19
C LEU A 383 21.01 -8.43 9.03
N TYR A 384 20.45 -8.48 7.82
CA TYR A 384 21.15 -8.77 6.56
C TYR A 384 21.84 -10.15 6.54
N GLN A 385 21.24 -11.12 7.20
CA GLN A 385 21.75 -12.50 7.26
C GLN A 385 20.91 -13.44 6.40
N PRO A 386 21.52 -14.53 5.88
CA PRO A 386 20.76 -15.64 5.32
C PRO A 386 19.81 -16.26 6.35
N ALA A 387 18.72 -16.81 5.87
CA ALA A 387 17.73 -17.53 6.65
C ALA A 387 17.52 -18.95 6.13
N THR A 388 16.88 -19.81 6.90
CA THR A 388 16.48 -21.16 6.45
C THR A 388 15.04 -21.23 5.95
N GLY A 389 14.24 -20.20 6.22
CA GLY A 389 12.85 -20.12 5.79
C GLY A 389 12.10 -18.99 6.51
N PRO A 390 10.81 -18.85 6.20
CA PRO A 390 9.94 -17.97 6.96
C PRO A 390 9.85 -18.40 8.43
N ALA A 391 9.67 -17.46 9.33
CA ALA A 391 9.40 -17.77 10.73
C ALA A 391 8.15 -18.65 10.85
N PRO A 392 8.09 -19.57 11.82
CA PRO A 392 6.93 -20.43 11.98
C PRO A 392 5.64 -19.65 12.19
N ALA A 393 4.54 -20.12 11.57
CA ALA A 393 3.22 -19.56 11.76
C ALA A 393 2.86 -19.46 13.26
N ARG A 394 2.23 -18.37 13.65
CA ARG A 394 1.72 -18.15 15.02
C ARG A 394 0.28 -18.64 15.14
N GLY A 395 -0.22 -18.69 16.38
CA GLY A 395 -1.53 -19.28 16.67
C GLY A 395 -2.73 -18.52 16.13
N ILE A 396 -2.57 -17.18 15.92
CA ILE A 396 -3.65 -16.30 15.47
C ILE A 396 -3.47 -15.93 14.00
N SER A 397 -2.31 -15.40 13.62
CA SER A 397 -1.98 -15.01 12.25
C SER A 397 -1.95 -16.20 11.27
N GLN A 398 -1.55 -17.38 11.74
CA GLN A 398 -1.50 -18.66 11.01
C GLN A 398 -0.72 -18.65 9.69
N VAL A 399 -0.02 -17.58 9.39
CA VAL A 399 0.78 -17.39 8.17
C VAL A 399 2.27 -17.47 8.50
N PRO A 400 3.03 -18.41 7.91
CA PRO A 400 4.49 -18.43 8.07
C PRO A 400 5.12 -17.11 7.63
N GLY A 401 6.05 -16.59 8.42
CA GLY A 401 6.73 -15.32 8.12
C GLY A 401 5.91 -14.07 8.46
N THR A 402 4.71 -14.22 9.01
CA THR A 402 3.88 -13.10 9.48
C THR A 402 3.41 -13.35 10.90
N ALA A 403 3.41 -12.32 11.73
CA ALA A 403 2.83 -12.40 13.06
C ALA A 403 2.26 -11.05 13.51
N TYR A 404 1.15 -11.07 14.23
CA TYR A 404 0.53 -9.89 14.80
C TYR A 404 1.30 -9.39 16.03
N TYR A 405 1.23 -8.09 16.31
CA TYR A 405 1.90 -7.53 17.50
C TYR A 405 1.54 -8.32 18.78
N LYS A 406 0.26 -8.61 19.00
CA LYS A 406 -0.22 -9.36 20.17
C LYS A 406 0.39 -10.76 20.34
N GLU A 407 0.89 -11.37 19.26
CA GLU A 407 1.52 -12.69 19.29
C GLU A 407 3.03 -12.62 19.56
N LEU A 408 3.65 -11.45 19.34
CA LEU A 408 5.08 -11.27 19.41
C LEU A 408 5.54 -10.41 20.60
N THR A 409 4.64 -10.00 21.50
CA THR A 409 4.99 -9.11 22.64
C THR A 409 6.19 -9.59 23.46
N GLY A 410 6.36 -10.91 23.61
CA GLY A 410 7.52 -11.51 24.28
C GLY A 410 8.86 -11.30 23.56
N ILE A 411 8.84 -10.92 22.28
CA ILE A 411 10.03 -10.63 21.46
C ILE A 411 10.10 -9.12 21.22
N VAL A 412 9.05 -8.51 20.66
CA VAL A 412 9.10 -7.12 20.17
C VAL A 412 8.92 -6.07 21.26
N ALA A 413 8.42 -6.45 22.42
CA ALA A 413 8.38 -5.59 23.61
C ALA A 413 9.48 -5.92 24.63
N ASN A 414 10.42 -6.81 24.29
CA ASN A 414 11.52 -7.21 25.15
C ASN A 414 12.81 -6.45 24.79
N PRO A 415 13.36 -5.63 25.68
CA PRO A 415 14.59 -4.86 25.39
C PRO A 415 15.80 -5.69 25.00
N SER A 416 15.88 -6.96 25.46
CA SER A 416 17.03 -7.84 25.14
C SER A 416 17.01 -8.40 23.73
N THR A 417 15.89 -8.35 23.05
CA THR A 417 15.69 -8.83 21.67
C THR A 417 15.39 -7.70 20.69
N THR A 418 15.31 -6.45 21.16
CA THR A 418 15.01 -5.25 20.38
C THR A 418 16.29 -4.55 19.98
N PHE A 419 16.41 -4.26 18.68
CA PHE A 419 17.54 -3.54 18.09
C PHE A 419 17.03 -2.40 17.19
N TYR A 420 17.91 -1.48 16.86
CA TYR A 420 17.63 -0.34 16.02
C TYR A 420 18.76 -0.10 15.02
N ASP A 421 18.42 -0.05 13.74
CA ASP A 421 19.34 0.40 12.70
C ASP A 421 19.19 1.91 12.49
N ALA A 422 20.17 2.66 12.96
CA ALA A 422 20.15 4.11 12.89
C ALA A 422 20.24 4.65 11.44
N ALA A 423 20.80 3.87 10.51
CA ALA A 423 20.92 4.27 9.13
C ALA A 423 19.57 4.20 8.40
N SER A 424 18.80 3.15 8.61
CA SER A 424 17.45 3.01 8.06
C SER A 424 16.37 3.64 8.94
N GLN A 425 16.71 4.01 10.18
CA GLN A 425 15.80 4.47 11.24
C GLN A 425 14.68 3.46 11.53
N SER A 426 15.02 2.17 11.55
CA SER A 426 14.07 1.07 11.72
C SER A 426 14.42 0.19 12.90
N ASN A 427 13.38 -0.29 13.61
CA ASN A 427 13.54 -1.34 14.60
C ASN A 427 13.57 -2.72 13.93
N TYR A 428 14.26 -3.65 14.57
CA TYR A 428 14.23 -5.06 14.27
C TYR A 428 14.46 -5.87 15.54
N PHE A 429 14.14 -7.17 15.49
CA PHE A 429 14.08 -8.00 16.69
C PHE A 429 14.72 -9.34 16.40
N TYR A 430 15.55 -9.81 17.32
CA TYR A 430 16.28 -11.07 17.17
C TYR A 430 16.36 -11.82 18.50
N ASN A 431 15.88 -13.07 18.50
CA ASN A 431 15.85 -13.91 19.70
C ASN A 431 16.93 -15.00 19.76
N GLY A 432 17.89 -14.97 18.82
CA GLY A 432 18.94 -15.97 18.70
C GLY A 432 18.73 -16.96 17.54
N THR A 433 17.54 -17.02 16.97
CA THR A 433 17.16 -17.93 15.88
C THR A 433 16.19 -17.28 14.89
N GLU A 434 15.22 -16.53 15.38
CA GLU A 434 14.26 -15.82 14.57
C GLU A 434 14.64 -14.34 14.49
N PHE A 435 14.52 -13.80 13.29
CA PHE A 435 14.60 -12.36 13.01
C PHE A 435 13.20 -11.86 12.65
N TRP A 436 12.79 -10.77 13.26
CA TRP A 436 11.53 -10.09 12.98
C TRP A 436 11.77 -8.61 12.67
N THR A 437 10.98 -8.04 11.78
CA THR A 437 11.04 -6.63 11.38
C THR A 437 9.66 -6.01 11.44
N GLY A 438 9.59 -4.74 11.84
CA GLY A 438 8.38 -3.96 12.05
C GLY A 438 8.56 -2.89 13.12
N LEU A 439 7.46 -2.36 13.60
CA LEU A 439 7.46 -1.19 14.47
C LEU A 439 8.03 -1.46 15.88
N GLY A 440 8.86 -0.55 16.31
CA GLY A 440 9.27 -0.36 17.70
C GLY A 440 9.21 1.12 18.07
N ASP A 441 9.52 1.44 19.34
CA ASP A 441 9.38 2.81 19.85
C ASP A 441 10.18 3.84 19.04
N GLN A 442 11.41 3.47 18.67
CA GLN A 442 12.30 4.38 17.94
C GLN A 442 11.85 4.58 16.49
N SER A 443 11.42 3.52 15.80
CA SER A 443 10.95 3.64 14.42
C SER A 443 9.60 4.35 14.32
N ILE A 444 8.68 4.18 15.28
CA ILE A 444 7.44 4.96 15.34
C ILE A 444 7.74 6.45 15.45
N GLN A 445 8.66 6.84 16.36
CA GLN A 445 9.03 8.24 16.51
C GLN A 445 9.75 8.77 15.26
N ALA A 446 10.67 8.00 14.68
CA ALA A 446 11.40 8.39 13.46
C ALA A 446 10.45 8.61 12.27
N LYS A 447 9.48 7.71 12.07
CA LYS A 447 8.45 7.86 11.02
C LYS A 447 7.57 9.09 11.27
N ALA A 448 7.19 9.37 12.52
CA ALA A 448 6.41 10.55 12.85
C ALA A 448 7.22 11.85 12.66
N ASP A 449 8.48 11.88 13.07
CA ASP A 449 9.38 13.01 12.83
C ASP A 449 9.56 13.26 11.33
N TYR A 450 9.74 12.19 10.55
CA TYR A 450 9.77 12.27 9.08
C TYR A 450 8.49 12.89 8.53
N ALA A 451 7.32 12.38 8.94
CA ALA A 451 6.02 12.89 8.48
C ALA A 451 5.84 14.38 8.77
N HIS A 452 6.16 14.83 9.99
CA HIS A 452 6.10 16.23 10.39
C HIS A 452 7.06 17.10 9.56
N CYS A 453 8.31 16.63 9.37
CA CYS A 453 9.32 17.38 8.61
C CYS A 453 8.97 17.54 7.12
N HIS A 454 8.26 16.58 6.56
CA HIS A 454 7.82 16.62 5.17
C HIS A 454 6.39 17.15 4.98
N GLY A 455 5.74 17.60 6.08
CA GLY A 455 4.39 18.16 6.04
C GLY A 455 3.31 17.17 5.60
N LEU A 456 3.48 15.88 5.95
CA LEU A 456 2.50 14.85 5.61
C LEU A 456 1.21 15.03 6.41
N GLY A 457 0.09 14.54 5.85
CA GLY A 457 -1.26 14.72 6.39
C GLY A 457 -1.56 13.93 7.66
N GLY A 458 -0.81 12.85 7.94
CA GLY A 458 -1.03 12.05 9.14
C GLY A 458 -0.53 10.62 9.06
N SER A 459 -1.21 9.71 9.77
CA SER A 459 -0.87 8.29 9.85
C SER A 459 -2.00 7.40 9.36
N MET A 460 -1.64 6.26 8.75
CA MET A 460 -2.53 5.16 8.41
C MET A 460 -1.97 3.88 9.03
N MET A 461 -2.83 3.06 9.64
CA MET A 461 -2.46 1.85 10.38
C MET A 461 -3.19 0.62 9.80
N TYR A 462 -2.46 -0.44 9.48
CA TYR A 462 -2.99 -1.71 9.04
C TYR A 462 -2.43 -2.86 9.92
N SER A 463 -3.25 -3.68 10.62
CA SER A 463 -4.68 -3.50 10.89
C SER A 463 -4.94 -3.54 12.40
N LEU A 464 -6.09 -3.02 12.82
CA LEU A 464 -6.46 -2.95 14.24
C LEU A 464 -6.60 -4.33 14.89
N LEU A 465 -6.90 -5.37 14.10
CA LEU A 465 -6.92 -6.76 14.55
C LEU A 465 -5.62 -7.21 15.21
N ASP A 466 -4.49 -6.64 14.80
CA ASP A 466 -3.15 -7.09 15.20
C ASP A 466 -2.74 -6.62 16.60
N LEU A 467 -3.48 -5.67 17.14
CA LEU A 467 -3.17 -5.01 18.43
C LEU A 467 -3.37 -5.95 19.63
N ASP A 468 -2.61 -5.68 20.67
CA ASP A 468 -2.89 -6.17 22.02
C ASP A 468 -4.10 -5.43 22.63
N PRO A 469 -4.75 -5.99 23.67
CA PRO A 469 -5.92 -5.33 24.31
C PRO A 469 -5.64 -3.96 24.92
N ALA A 470 -4.38 -3.59 25.12
CA ALA A 470 -3.98 -2.25 25.56
C ALA A 470 -3.83 -1.26 24.40
N ALA A 471 -4.02 -1.72 23.16
CA ALA A 471 -3.80 -0.95 21.93
C ALA A 471 -2.43 -0.24 21.93
N THR A 472 -1.38 -0.95 22.35
CA THR A 472 -0.08 -0.38 22.66
C THR A 472 0.54 0.38 21.49
N LEU A 473 0.67 -0.28 20.30
CA LEU A 473 1.23 0.38 19.12
C LEU A 473 0.35 1.54 18.64
N PHE A 474 -0.97 1.34 18.61
CA PHE A 474 -1.92 2.37 18.23
C PHE A 474 -1.75 3.64 19.07
N ASN A 475 -1.70 3.49 20.38
CA ASN A 475 -1.55 4.62 21.30
C ASN A 475 -0.21 5.36 21.10
N LYS A 476 0.88 4.63 20.81
CA LYS A 476 2.19 5.22 20.51
C LYS A 476 2.16 5.99 19.18
N ILE A 477 1.59 5.42 18.13
CA ILE A 477 1.46 6.06 16.81
C ILE A 477 0.60 7.32 16.91
N VAL A 478 -0.57 7.25 17.57
CA VAL A 478 -1.43 8.42 17.80
C VAL A 478 -0.70 9.52 18.57
N SER A 479 0.04 9.14 19.62
CA SER A 479 0.82 10.11 20.40
C SER A 479 1.90 10.77 19.55
N ALA A 480 2.63 10.00 18.75
CA ALA A 480 3.68 10.51 17.88
C ALA A 480 3.11 11.39 16.75
N THR A 481 1.98 10.97 16.12
CA THR A 481 1.27 11.75 15.08
C THR A 481 0.76 13.10 15.63
N ASN A 482 0.28 13.13 16.87
CA ASN A 482 -0.18 14.36 17.51
C ASN A 482 0.96 15.25 18.04
N GLY A 483 2.18 14.75 18.03
CA GLY A 483 3.37 15.48 18.47
C GLY A 483 3.85 16.53 17.46
N SER A 484 5.10 16.88 17.60
CA SER A 484 5.84 17.71 16.64
C SER A 484 7.20 17.09 16.43
N ALA A 485 7.83 17.34 15.29
CA ALA A 485 9.18 16.85 15.04
C ALA A 485 10.15 17.32 16.12
N SER A 486 10.95 16.40 16.62
CA SER A 486 12.04 16.70 17.58
C SER A 486 13.22 17.43 16.91
N GLY A 487 13.22 17.52 15.60
CA GLY A 487 14.19 18.23 14.76
C GLY A 487 14.15 17.68 13.34
N CYS A 488 14.01 18.54 12.31
CA CYS A 488 14.07 18.13 10.92
C CYS A 488 15.54 18.00 10.52
N SER A 489 16.11 16.81 10.72
CA SER A 489 17.45 16.49 10.26
C SER A 489 17.41 16.15 8.76
N ALA A 490 18.42 16.59 8.01
CA ALA A 490 18.65 16.06 6.68
C ALA A 490 18.84 14.53 6.75
N PRO A 491 18.47 13.79 5.70
CA PRO A 491 18.74 12.34 5.62
C PRO A 491 20.17 12.04 6.06
N PRO A 492 20.46 10.90 6.69
CA PRO A 492 21.81 10.51 7.02
C PRO A 492 22.64 10.60 5.71
N THR A 493 23.49 11.61 5.62
CA THR A 493 24.36 11.76 4.44
C THR A 493 25.27 10.54 4.42
N THR A 494 25.18 9.72 3.38
CA THR A 494 26.27 8.81 3.06
C THR A 494 27.57 9.60 3.11
N PRO A 495 28.62 9.13 3.80
CA PRO A 495 29.90 9.81 3.71
C PRO A 495 30.22 10.03 2.24
N PRO A 496 30.66 11.23 1.82
CA PRO A 496 31.00 11.44 0.43
C PRO A 496 32.02 10.35 0.08
N THR A 497 31.66 9.48 -0.86
CA THR A 497 32.62 8.59 -1.49
C THR A 497 33.62 9.50 -2.13
N THR A 498 34.76 9.72 -1.47
CA THR A 498 35.91 10.34 -2.09
C THR A 498 36.18 9.49 -3.34
N PRO A 499 36.13 10.10 -4.54
CA PRO A 499 36.54 9.35 -5.73
C PRO A 499 37.93 8.76 -5.45
N PRO A 500 38.18 7.50 -5.77
CA PRO A 500 39.53 6.98 -5.63
C PRO A 500 40.44 7.91 -6.38
N PRO A 501 41.65 8.23 -5.86
CA PRO A 501 42.59 9.11 -6.52
C PRO A 501 42.83 8.57 -7.94
N THR A 502 42.49 9.39 -8.93
CA THR A 502 42.76 9.10 -10.32
C THR A 502 44.28 9.17 -10.52
N THR A 503 44.98 8.08 -10.31
CA THR A 503 46.29 7.90 -10.89
C THR A 503 46.11 7.72 -12.40
N PRO A 504 46.76 8.53 -13.22
CA PRO A 504 46.74 8.31 -14.67
C PRO A 504 47.20 6.88 -14.99
N PRO A 505 46.50 6.16 -15.84
CA PRO A 505 46.97 4.83 -16.21
C PRO A 505 48.35 4.94 -16.91
N PRO A 506 49.29 4.06 -16.59
CA PRO A 506 50.52 3.99 -17.35
C PRO A 506 50.20 3.61 -18.81
N THR A 507 50.68 4.40 -19.75
CA THR A 507 50.59 4.12 -21.17
C THR A 507 51.48 2.96 -21.51
N THR A 508 50.93 1.75 -21.51
CA THR A 508 51.51 0.60 -22.17
C THR A 508 50.88 0.42 -23.55
N PRO A 509 51.64 0.19 -24.60
CA PRO A 509 51.10 -0.09 -25.92
C PRO A 509 50.21 -1.33 -25.92
N PRO A 510 49.17 -1.39 -26.74
CA PRO A 510 48.26 -2.52 -26.75
C PRO A 510 49.03 -3.81 -27.16
N PRO A 511 48.84 -4.91 -26.44
CA PRO A 511 49.32 -6.19 -26.90
C PRO A 511 48.51 -6.60 -28.13
N THR A 512 49.24 -6.97 -29.19
CA THR A 512 48.67 -7.61 -30.37
C THR A 512 48.03 -8.93 -29.97
N THR A 513 46.72 -9.03 -30.12
CA THR A 513 45.94 -10.25 -29.94
C THR A 513 46.40 -11.32 -30.94
N PRO A 514 46.72 -12.53 -30.48
CA PRO A 514 46.83 -13.68 -31.38
C PRO A 514 45.46 -14.00 -31.98
N PRO A 515 45.38 -14.57 -33.17
CA PRO A 515 44.11 -14.96 -33.78
C PRO A 515 43.39 -15.97 -32.91
N VAL A 516 42.13 -15.68 -32.57
CA VAL A 516 41.23 -16.57 -31.82
C VAL A 516 40.90 -17.75 -32.74
N THR A 517 41.43 -18.93 -32.40
CA THR A 517 40.96 -20.19 -32.96
C THR A 517 39.52 -20.41 -32.49
N PRO A 518 38.58 -20.78 -33.37
CA PRO A 518 37.23 -21.16 -32.94
C PRO A 518 37.31 -22.38 -32.00
N PRO A 519 36.50 -22.42 -30.93
CA PRO A 519 36.46 -23.64 -30.10
C PRO A 519 35.89 -24.80 -30.93
N PRO A 520 36.34 -26.06 -30.64
CA PRO A 520 35.85 -27.21 -31.37
C PRO A 520 34.36 -27.39 -31.16
N SER A 521 33.65 -27.66 -32.24
CA SER A 521 32.23 -28.02 -32.24
C SER A 521 32.04 -29.30 -31.43
N GLY A 522 31.61 -29.18 -30.19
CA GLY A 522 31.15 -30.28 -29.37
C GLY A 522 29.72 -30.62 -29.72
N THR A 523 29.36 -31.89 -29.67
CA THR A 523 27.94 -32.31 -29.83
C THR A 523 27.19 -32.01 -28.54
N CYS A 524 26.06 -31.27 -28.62
CA CYS A 524 25.21 -31.03 -27.45
C CYS A 524 24.74 -32.36 -26.85
N THR A 525 24.97 -32.56 -25.56
CA THR A 525 24.68 -33.83 -24.87
C THR A 525 23.36 -33.81 -24.10
N SER A 526 22.79 -32.62 -23.89
CA SER A 526 21.48 -32.47 -23.21
C SER A 526 20.34 -32.72 -24.19
N THR A 527 19.17 -33.11 -23.66
CA THR A 527 17.91 -33.24 -24.44
C THR A 527 17.55 -31.91 -25.06
N SER A 528 17.08 -31.90 -26.31
CA SER A 528 16.61 -30.65 -26.95
C SER A 528 15.43 -30.03 -26.20
N TRP A 529 15.43 -28.72 -26.09
CA TRP A 529 14.30 -27.98 -25.53
C TRP A 529 13.04 -28.16 -26.38
N SER A 530 11.89 -28.20 -25.72
CA SER A 530 10.56 -28.29 -26.34
C SER A 530 9.60 -27.31 -25.66
N ALA A 531 8.83 -26.56 -26.45
CA ALA A 531 7.84 -25.60 -25.95
C ALA A 531 6.70 -26.24 -25.13
N SER A 532 6.43 -27.53 -25.34
CA SER A 532 5.35 -28.26 -24.67
C SER A 532 5.78 -28.97 -23.39
N GLU A 533 7.07 -28.94 -23.05
CA GLU A 533 7.58 -29.58 -21.84
C GLU A 533 7.70 -28.60 -20.67
N VAL A 534 7.57 -29.13 -19.46
CA VAL A 534 7.79 -28.41 -18.21
C VAL A 534 9.21 -28.68 -17.71
N TYR A 535 9.93 -27.62 -17.39
CA TYR A 535 11.28 -27.67 -16.86
C TYR A 535 11.32 -27.09 -15.46
N THR A 536 11.91 -27.83 -14.53
CA THR A 536 12.11 -27.38 -13.14
C THR A 536 13.55 -26.90 -12.93
N ALA A 537 13.79 -26.15 -11.87
CA ALA A 537 15.11 -25.63 -11.52
C ALA A 537 16.20 -26.71 -11.58
N GLY A 538 17.30 -26.40 -12.25
CA GLY A 538 18.43 -27.32 -12.45
C GLY A 538 18.35 -28.24 -13.67
N LYS A 539 17.18 -28.36 -14.33
CA LYS A 539 17.05 -29.17 -15.55
C LYS A 539 17.85 -28.53 -16.69
N GLN A 540 18.59 -29.38 -17.42
CA GLN A 540 19.42 -28.94 -18.56
C GLN A 540 18.80 -29.37 -19.88
N VAL A 541 18.89 -28.48 -20.88
CA VAL A 541 18.46 -28.72 -22.27
C VAL A 541 19.49 -28.16 -23.24
N SER A 542 19.46 -28.62 -24.48
CA SER A 542 20.20 -28.01 -25.60
C SER A 542 19.25 -27.23 -26.49
N TRP A 543 19.63 -26.03 -26.93
CA TRP A 543 18.88 -25.20 -27.84
C TRP A 543 19.80 -24.27 -28.63
N LYS A 544 19.62 -24.22 -29.95
CA LYS A 544 20.36 -23.34 -30.86
C LYS A 544 21.88 -23.40 -30.67
N GLY A 545 22.44 -24.61 -30.44
CA GLY A 545 23.87 -24.83 -30.32
C GLY A 545 24.47 -24.44 -28.94
N HIS A 546 23.65 -24.22 -27.94
CA HIS A 546 24.06 -23.99 -26.56
C HIS A 546 23.41 -24.99 -25.61
N ASN A 547 24.05 -25.25 -24.48
CA ASN A 547 23.43 -25.90 -23.33
C ASN A 547 22.87 -24.84 -22.39
N TRP A 548 21.66 -25.10 -21.91
CA TRP A 548 20.91 -24.20 -21.04
C TRP A 548 20.49 -24.93 -19.77
N LYS A 549 20.39 -24.22 -18.64
CA LYS A 549 19.92 -24.73 -17.36
C LYS A 549 18.74 -23.89 -16.88
N ALA A 550 17.61 -24.53 -16.59
CA ALA A 550 16.48 -23.85 -15.99
C ALA A 550 16.84 -23.32 -14.59
N LYS A 551 16.63 -22.04 -14.34
CA LYS A 551 16.86 -21.38 -13.05
C LYS A 551 15.71 -21.68 -12.08
N TRP A 552 14.49 -21.75 -12.60
CA TRP A 552 13.24 -22.06 -11.88
C TRP A 552 12.29 -22.85 -12.78
N TRP A 553 11.08 -23.07 -12.32
CA TRP A 553 10.03 -23.71 -13.11
C TRP A 553 9.67 -22.87 -14.33
N THR A 554 9.67 -23.45 -15.51
CA THR A 554 9.30 -22.79 -16.76
C THR A 554 8.65 -23.76 -17.77
N THR A 555 7.77 -23.25 -18.61
CA THR A 555 7.20 -23.93 -19.78
C THR A 555 6.98 -22.91 -20.87
N ASN A 556 7.12 -23.33 -22.13
CA ASN A 556 6.93 -22.48 -23.33
C ASN A 556 7.87 -21.25 -23.41
N GLU A 557 8.83 -21.09 -22.53
CA GLU A 557 9.85 -20.04 -22.60
C GLU A 557 11.06 -20.55 -23.37
N GLU A 558 11.33 -19.95 -24.54
CA GLU A 558 12.44 -20.38 -25.40
C GLU A 558 13.80 -19.92 -24.80
N PRO A 559 14.78 -20.84 -24.60
CA PRO A 559 16.10 -20.45 -24.09
C PRO A 559 16.79 -19.38 -24.95
N GLY A 560 17.32 -18.34 -24.29
CA GLY A 560 18.05 -17.26 -24.94
C GLY A 560 17.21 -16.11 -25.49
N THR A 561 15.89 -16.12 -25.29
CA THR A 561 15.00 -15.05 -25.79
C THR A 561 14.70 -13.98 -24.73
N THR A 562 14.81 -14.30 -23.45
CA THR A 562 14.43 -13.44 -22.33
C THR A 562 15.63 -12.83 -21.60
N GLY A 563 16.84 -12.98 -22.15
CA GLY A 563 18.07 -12.41 -21.63
C GLY A 563 18.49 -12.96 -20.27
N GLU A 564 19.28 -12.19 -19.53
CA GLU A 564 19.88 -12.61 -18.26
C GLU A 564 18.83 -12.85 -17.15
N TRP A 565 17.66 -12.25 -17.29
CA TRP A 565 16.54 -12.34 -16.35
C TRP A 565 15.52 -13.43 -16.68
N GLY A 566 15.67 -14.13 -17.82
CA GLY A 566 14.80 -15.24 -18.20
C GLY A 566 15.03 -16.50 -17.36
N ALA A 567 14.13 -17.49 -17.53
CA ALA A 567 14.21 -18.76 -16.82
C ALA A 567 15.44 -19.60 -17.15
N TRP A 568 16.26 -19.21 -18.14
CA TRP A 568 17.35 -20.00 -18.64
C TRP A 568 18.72 -19.36 -18.38
N GLN A 569 19.64 -20.12 -17.80
CA GLN A 569 21.05 -19.81 -17.71
C GLN A 569 21.79 -20.45 -18.88
N ASP A 570 22.53 -19.66 -19.66
CA ASP A 570 23.42 -20.19 -20.69
C ASP A 570 24.64 -20.86 -20.04
N LEU A 571 24.87 -22.12 -20.39
CA LEU A 571 26.04 -22.90 -19.94
C LEU A 571 27.17 -22.94 -20.98
N GLY A 572 26.97 -22.24 -22.12
CA GLY A 572 27.95 -22.15 -23.20
C GLY A 572 27.61 -22.99 -24.42
N ALA A 573 28.32 -22.69 -25.50
CA ALA A 573 28.18 -23.40 -26.77
C ALA A 573 28.58 -24.87 -26.67
N CYS A 574 27.87 -25.73 -27.40
CA CYS A 574 28.15 -27.16 -27.49
C CYS A 574 28.53 -27.63 -28.92
#